data_8cb5ba8fe96390ea1dbeaacd4b280cc7
#
_entry.id   8cb5ba8fe96390ea1dbeaacd4b280cc7
#
_cell.length_a   1.000
_cell.length_b   1.000
_cell.length_c   1.000
_cell.angle_alpha   90.00
_cell.angle_beta   90.00
_cell.angle_gamma   90.00
#
_symmetry.space_group_name_H-M   'P 1'
#
loop_
_entity.id
_entity.type
_entity.pdbx_description
1 polymer ?
#
loop_
_entity_poly.entity_id
_entity_poly.type
_entity_poly.pdbx_seq_one_letter_code
_entity_poly.pdbx_strand_id
1 'polypeptide(L)'
;MNHDVIEGKLHELVGIELAEANKAYGLFHSLHEGYAVLREEVEEASEALNLVKGSLAAIWLGCRNSDPRWVTAQDVEHNALQLASEALQTAAMARKLKMFATAAAEEGDPRE
;
A
#
# COMPACT_ATOMS: atom_id res chain seq x y z
N MET A 1 -11.40 -11.02 15.46
CA MET A 1 -10.99 -9.70 14.95
C MET A 1 -12.15 -9.12 14.14
N ASN A 2 -12.54 -7.89 14.42
CA ASN A 2 -13.63 -7.26 13.68
C ASN A 2 -13.11 -6.60 12.40
N HIS A 3 -13.36 -7.24 11.28
CA HIS A 3 -12.92 -6.81 9.96
C HIS A 3 -13.46 -5.42 9.59
N ASP A 4 -14.73 -5.15 9.96
CA ASP A 4 -15.38 -3.88 9.62
C ASP A 4 -14.73 -2.69 10.35
N VAL A 5 -14.33 -2.88 11.60
CA VAL A 5 -13.65 -1.83 12.37
C VAL A 5 -12.29 -1.53 11.76
N ILE A 6 -11.53 -2.57 11.41
CA ILE A 6 -10.21 -2.40 10.79
C ILE A 6 -10.36 -1.70 9.44
N GLU A 7 -11.28 -2.15 8.61
CA GLU A 7 -11.51 -1.55 7.30
C GLU A 7 -11.90 -0.08 7.41
N GLY A 8 -12.76 0.27 8.38
CA GLY A 8 -13.12 1.65 8.65
C GLY A 8 -11.91 2.51 8.99
N LYS A 9 -11.01 2.01 9.85
CA LYS A 9 -9.77 2.71 10.21
C LYS A 9 -8.85 2.85 9.00
N LEU A 10 -8.74 1.83 8.17
CA LEU A 10 -7.94 1.91 6.96
C LEU A 10 -8.46 2.97 6.00
N HIS A 11 -9.78 3.08 5.82
CA HIS A 11 -10.37 4.13 4.99
C HIS A 11 -10.03 5.53 5.52
N GLU A 12 -10.07 5.72 6.84
CA GLU A 12 -9.66 6.99 7.45
C GLU A 12 -8.20 7.32 7.15
N LEU A 13 -7.31 6.33 7.31
CA LEU A 13 -5.88 6.52 7.07
C LEU A 13 -5.59 6.80 5.60
N VAL A 14 -6.30 6.14 4.69
CA VAL A 14 -6.18 6.39 3.25
C VAL A 14 -6.56 7.84 2.95
N GLY A 15 -7.63 8.36 3.56
CA GLY A 15 -8.04 9.75 3.40
C GLY A 15 -6.98 10.74 3.87
N ILE A 16 -6.34 10.47 5.00
CA ILE A 16 -5.26 11.29 5.54
C ILE A 16 -4.06 11.29 4.60
N GLU A 17 -3.64 10.12 4.14
CA GLU A 17 -2.52 9.98 3.22
C GLU A 17 -2.79 10.68 1.89
N LEU A 18 -3.99 10.56 1.37
CA LEU A 18 -4.40 11.23 0.14
C LEU A 18 -4.32 12.75 0.28
N ALA A 19 -4.81 13.29 1.39
CA ALA A 19 -4.76 14.73 1.66
C ALA A 19 -3.32 15.25 1.71
N GLU A 20 -2.42 14.49 2.37
CA GLU A 20 -1.01 14.85 2.46
C GLU A 20 -0.33 14.78 1.07
N ALA A 21 -0.62 13.76 0.28
CA ALA A 21 -0.06 13.61 -1.06
C ALA A 21 -0.52 14.74 -1.98
N ASN A 22 -1.80 15.10 -1.94
CA ASN A 22 -2.34 16.19 -2.75
C ASN A 22 -1.75 17.54 -2.36
N LYS A 23 -1.50 17.75 -1.07
CA LYS A 23 -0.86 18.97 -0.57
C LYS A 23 0.58 19.07 -1.05
N ALA A 24 1.31 17.95 -1.07
CA ALA A 24 2.72 17.92 -1.45
C ALA A 24 2.93 18.01 -2.97
N TYR A 25 2.11 17.30 -3.75
CA TYR A 25 2.34 17.08 -5.18
C TYR A 25 1.20 17.56 -6.09
N GLY A 26 0.08 17.97 -5.53
CA GLY A 26 -1.11 18.35 -6.28
C GLY A 26 -1.83 17.15 -6.90
N LEU A 27 -2.76 17.44 -7.79
CA LEU A 27 -3.57 16.43 -8.47
C LEU A 27 -2.80 15.83 -9.66
N PHE A 28 -3.23 14.67 -10.13
CA PHE A 28 -2.67 14.10 -11.36
C PHE A 28 -2.99 14.98 -12.57
N HIS A 29 -2.08 15.02 -13.54
CA HIS A 29 -2.22 15.79 -14.78
C HIS A 29 -2.72 14.92 -15.92
N SER A 30 -2.61 13.60 -15.80
CA SER A 30 -3.03 12.65 -16.84
C SER A 30 -3.27 11.28 -16.25
N LEU A 31 -3.99 10.43 -16.99
CA LEU A 31 -4.16 9.02 -16.61
C LEU A 31 -2.82 8.28 -16.61
N HIS A 32 -1.94 8.61 -17.54
CA HIS A 32 -0.61 7.98 -17.61
C HIS A 32 0.24 8.30 -16.40
N GLU A 33 0.21 9.55 -15.92
CA GLU A 33 0.90 9.93 -14.69
C GLU A 33 0.36 9.14 -13.50
N GLY A 34 -0.97 9.07 -13.38
CA GLY A 34 -1.61 8.32 -12.30
C GLY A 34 -1.25 6.84 -12.34
N TYR A 35 -1.25 6.23 -13.52
CA TYR A 35 -0.84 4.84 -13.69
C TYR A 35 0.62 4.62 -13.28
N ALA A 36 1.52 5.50 -13.69
CA ALA A 36 2.94 5.37 -13.37
C ALA A 36 3.18 5.44 -11.86
N VAL A 37 2.52 6.39 -11.18
CA VAL A 37 2.61 6.52 -9.72
C VAL A 37 2.04 5.28 -9.03
N LEU A 38 0.87 4.82 -9.46
CA LEU A 38 0.22 3.66 -8.87
C LEU A 38 1.07 2.39 -9.06
N ARG A 39 1.64 2.22 -10.24
CA ARG A 39 2.53 1.08 -10.53
C ARG A 39 3.74 1.08 -9.60
N GLU A 40 4.35 2.23 -9.36
CA GLU A 40 5.49 2.36 -8.45
C GLU A 40 5.10 1.94 -7.03
N GLU A 41 3.94 2.39 -6.54
CA GLU A 41 3.45 1.99 -5.22
C GLU A 41 3.18 0.49 -5.12
N VAL A 42 2.63 -0.12 -6.18
CA VAL A 42 2.41 -1.57 -6.23
C VAL A 42 3.74 -2.32 -6.18
N GLU A 43 4.75 -1.84 -6.89
CA GLU A 43 6.08 -2.46 -6.87
C GLU A 43 6.72 -2.38 -5.47
N GLU A 44 6.59 -1.24 -4.80
CA GLU A 44 7.08 -1.07 -3.43
C GLU A 44 6.36 -2.00 -2.45
N ALA A 45 5.04 -2.16 -2.60
CA ALA A 45 4.27 -3.09 -1.77
C ALA A 45 4.70 -4.54 -2.03
N SER A 46 4.98 -4.89 -3.28
CA SER A 46 5.48 -6.22 -3.65
C SER A 46 6.83 -6.51 -3.00
N GLU A 47 7.74 -5.54 -3.01
CA GLU A 47 9.04 -5.68 -2.35
C GLU A 47 8.88 -5.85 -0.83
N ALA A 48 7.98 -5.09 -0.22
CA ALA A 48 7.69 -5.21 1.20
C ALA A 48 7.13 -6.59 1.55
N LEU A 49 6.25 -7.14 0.70
CA LEU A 49 5.73 -8.50 0.87
C LEU A 49 6.86 -9.54 0.78
N ASN A 50 7.80 -9.35 -0.11
CA ASN A 50 8.95 -10.26 -0.23
C ASN A 50 9.80 -10.26 1.04
N LEU A 51 9.94 -9.11 1.71
CA LEU A 51 10.62 -9.05 3.00
C LEU A 51 9.87 -9.83 4.09
N VAL A 52 8.54 -9.76 4.10
CA VAL A 52 7.72 -10.57 5.02
C VAL A 52 7.97 -12.06 4.77
N LYS A 53 7.95 -12.48 3.51
CA LYS A 53 8.18 -13.88 3.14
C LYS A 53 9.56 -14.35 3.57
N GLY A 54 10.59 -13.52 3.39
CA GLY A 54 11.94 -13.83 3.82
C GLY A 54 12.07 -14.01 5.32
N SER A 55 11.46 -13.10 6.10
CA SER A 55 11.48 -13.20 7.56
C SER A 55 10.69 -14.41 8.06
N LEU A 56 9.61 -14.79 7.37
CA LEU A 56 8.87 -16.02 7.68
C LEU A 56 9.74 -17.26 7.44
N ALA A 57 10.47 -17.30 6.34
CA ALA A 57 11.37 -18.41 6.02
C ALA A 57 12.45 -18.56 7.10
N ALA A 58 12.96 -17.45 7.64
CA ALA A 58 13.94 -17.48 8.72
C ALA A 58 13.36 -18.11 9.99
N ILE A 59 12.08 -17.82 10.32
CA ILE A 59 11.39 -18.44 11.45
C ILE A 59 11.33 -19.96 11.27
N TRP A 60 11.07 -20.43 10.05
CA TRP A 60 11.00 -21.86 9.76
C TRP A 60 12.30 -22.58 10.13
N LEU A 61 13.45 -21.94 9.92
CA LEU A 61 14.74 -22.54 10.30
C LEU A 61 14.83 -22.75 11.82
N GLY A 62 14.33 -21.81 12.61
CA GLY A 62 14.25 -21.96 14.06
C GLY A 62 13.32 -23.10 14.46
N CYS A 63 12.15 -23.20 13.85
CA CYS A 63 11.20 -24.28 14.11
C CYS A 63 11.78 -25.64 13.73
N ARG A 64 12.40 -25.72 12.56
CA ARG A 64 13.02 -26.95 12.04
C ARG A 64 14.13 -27.46 12.97
N ASN A 65 14.90 -26.56 13.55
CA ASN A 65 16.01 -26.90 14.44
C ASN A 65 15.58 -26.94 15.91
N SER A 66 14.30 -26.72 16.20
CA SER A 66 13.73 -26.65 17.55
C SER A 66 14.51 -25.68 18.45
N ASP A 67 14.95 -24.56 17.88
CA ASP A 67 15.70 -23.53 18.59
C ASP A 67 14.92 -22.23 18.66
N PRO A 68 14.29 -21.94 19.82
CA PRO A 68 13.48 -20.73 19.96
C PRO A 68 14.27 -19.42 19.80
N ARG A 69 15.59 -19.47 19.92
CA ARG A 69 16.44 -18.28 19.73
C ARG A 69 16.43 -17.79 18.29
N TRP A 70 16.08 -18.68 17.34
CA TRP A 70 16.02 -18.37 15.91
C TRP A 70 14.61 -18.01 15.45
N VAL A 71 13.65 -18.02 16.36
CA VAL A 71 12.27 -17.65 16.04
C VAL A 71 12.10 -16.13 16.25
N THR A 72 12.52 -15.37 15.26
CA THR A 72 12.54 -13.91 15.32
C THR A 72 11.25 -13.31 14.74
N ALA A 73 10.12 -13.57 15.43
CA ALA A 73 8.81 -13.09 14.98
C ALA A 73 8.73 -11.56 14.88
N GLN A 74 9.59 -10.86 15.61
CA GLN A 74 9.70 -9.41 15.58
C GLN A 74 10.05 -8.90 14.16
N ASP A 75 10.83 -9.65 13.40
CA ASP A 75 11.17 -9.26 12.03
C ASP A 75 9.95 -9.35 11.09
N VAL A 76 9.11 -10.38 11.29
CA VAL A 76 7.86 -10.51 10.55
C VAL A 76 6.92 -9.36 10.90
N GLU A 77 6.80 -9.03 12.18
CA GLU A 77 5.98 -7.91 12.64
C GLU A 77 6.44 -6.60 12.00
N HIS A 78 7.74 -6.30 12.07
CA HIS A 78 8.30 -5.09 11.48
C HIS A 78 8.03 -5.01 9.98
N ASN A 79 8.34 -6.08 9.25
CA ASN A 79 8.16 -6.12 7.80
C ASN A 79 6.69 -6.07 7.40
N ALA A 80 5.80 -6.67 8.20
CA ALA A 80 4.36 -6.61 7.96
C ALA A 80 3.81 -5.19 8.15
N LEU A 81 4.32 -4.45 9.13
CA LEU A 81 3.93 -3.04 9.33
C LEU A 81 4.40 -2.17 8.16
N GLN A 82 5.59 -2.43 7.63
CA GLN A 82 6.07 -1.75 6.42
C GLN A 82 5.17 -2.09 5.23
N LEU A 83 4.80 -3.34 5.07
CA LEU A 83 3.87 -3.76 4.02
C LEU A 83 2.52 -3.05 4.16
N ALA A 84 1.99 -2.95 5.37
CA ALA A 84 0.73 -2.26 5.64
C ALA A 84 0.82 -0.78 5.22
N SER A 85 1.94 -0.12 5.52
CA SER A 85 2.19 1.26 5.11
C SER A 85 2.21 1.41 3.58
N GLU A 86 2.92 0.51 2.90
CA GLU A 86 2.99 0.53 1.43
C GLU A 86 1.63 0.24 0.80
N ALA A 87 0.87 -0.69 1.37
CA ALA A 87 -0.48 -1.00 0.91
C ALA A 87 -1.42 0.21 1.08
N LEU A 88 -1.27 0.93 2.19
CA LEU A 88 -2.04 2.14 2.46
C LEU A 88 -1.75 3.22 1.41
N GLN A 89 -0.48 3.43 1.07
CA GLN A 89 -0.08 4.38 0.04
C GLN A 89 -0.62 3.98 -1.32
N THR A 90 -0.58 2.69 -1.64
CA THR A 90 -1.16 2.15 -2.87
C THR A 90 -2.66 2.47 -2.94
N ALA A 91 -3.39 2.23 -1.86
CA ALA A 91 -4.83 2.52 -1.79
C ALA A 91 -5.11 4.02 -1.96
N ALA A 92 -4.29 4.88 -1.35
CA ALA A 92 -4.44 6.33 -1.48
C ALA A 92 -4.22 6.78 -2.93
N MET A 93 -3.22 6.25 -3.60
CA MET A 93 -2.95 6.59 -5.00
C MET A 93 -4.02 6.05 -5.94
N ALA A 94 -4.57 4.87 -5.65
CA ALA A 94 -5.70 4.32 -6.40
C ALA A 94 -6.94 5.21 -6.26
N ARG A 95 -7.23 5.68 -5.05
CA ARG A 95 -8.33 6.61 -4.79
C ARG A 95 -8.13 7.92 -5.54
N LYS A 96 -6.91 8.45 -5.53
CA LYS A 96 -6.54 9.67 -6.25
C LYS A 96 -6.79 9.52 -7.76
N LEU A 97 -6.36 8.38 -8.32
CA LEU A 97 -6.58 8.10 -9.74
C LEU A 97 -8.06 7.95 -10.07
N LYS A 98 -8.82 7.28 -9.22
CA LYS A 98 -10.27 7.14 -9.38
C LYS A 98 -10.96 8.51 -9.43
N MET A 99 -10.59 9.41 -8.52
CA MET A 99 -11.16 10.76 -8.48
C MET A 99 -10.80 11.55 -9.74
N PHE A 100 -9.55 11.45 -10.19
CA PHE A 100 -9.12 12.10 -11.42
C PHE A 100 -9.88 11.56 -12.64
N ALA A 101 -9.99 10.23 -12.76
CA ALA A 101 -10.69 9.59 -13.87
C ALA A 101 -12.18 9.94 -13.90
N THR A 102 -12.82 10.01 -12.73
CA THR A 102 -14.22 10.39 -12.63
C THR A 102 -14.44 11.83 -13.08
N ALA A 103 -13.60 12.75 -12.63
CA ALA A 103 -13.69 14.15 -13.02
C ALA A 103 -13.44 14.33 -14.53
N ALA A 104 -12.47 13.62 -15.09
CA ALA A 104 -12.17 13.68 -16.52
C ALA A 104 -13.33 13.15 -17.35
N ALA A 105 -13.98 12.08 -16.91
CA ALA A 105 -15.15 11.52 -17.59
C ALA A 105 -16.35 12.46 -17.55
N GLU A 106 -16.55 13.16 -16.42
CA GLU A 106 -17.65 14.12 -16.28
C GLU A 106 -17.46 15.35 -17.16
N GLU A 107 -16.20 15.80 -17.33
CA GLU A 107 -15.89 16.94 -18.20
C GLU A 107 -16.01 16.58 -19.69
N GLY A 108 -15.98 15.29 -19.99
CA GLY A 108 -15.90 14.79 -21.35
C GLY A 108 -14.49 14.92 -21.92
N ASP A 109 -14.15 14.08 -22.88
CA ASP A 109 -12.86 14.13 -23.55
C ASP A 109 -13.05 14.94 -24.85
N PRO A 110 -12.34 16.07 -25.00
CA PRO A 110 -12.48 16.89 -26.18
C PRO A 110 -12.02 16.19 -27.47
N ARG A 111 -11.40 15.03 -27.37
CA ARG A 111 -11.01 14.24 -28.54
C ARG A 111 -12.11 13.31 -29.04
N GLU A 112 -13.17 13.21 -28.29
CA GLU A 112 -14.33 12.42 -28.68
C GLU A 112 -15.16 13.14 -29.73
#